data_7c237b395e3428858f1202371981325c
#
_entry.id   7c237b395e3428858f1202371981325c
#
_cell.length_a   1.000
_cell.length_b   1.000
_cell.length_c   1.000
_cell.angle_alpha   90.00
_cell.angle_beta   90.00
_cell.angle_gamma   90.00
#
_symmetry.space_group_name_H-M   'P 1'
#
loop_
_entity.id
_entity.type
_entity.pdbx_description
1 polymer ?
#
loop_
_entity_poly.entity_id
_entity_poly.type
_entity_poly.pdbx_seq_one_letter_code
_entity_poly.pdbx_strand_id
1 'polypeptide(L)'
;VDKRHADVAVIGAGTAGMVAYKQATRHTDSVLLIEGEQYGTTCARVGCMPSKLLIAAAEVAHQVGQAKTFGVEPGEVRINGPAVMERVRTERDKFVAPVVKSMESLPEEHRLMGHVRFIDSHRLMVGDQTEVHAERIVIATGSRP
;
A
#
# COMPACT_ATOMS: atom_id res chain seq x y z
N VAL A 1 3.95 -25.42 15.13
CA VAL A 1 3.62 -23.99 15.21
C VAL A 1 4.88 -23.26 15.66
N ASP A 2 5.38 -22.38 14.82
CA ASP A 2 6.49 -21.47 15.18
C ASP A 2 5.97 -20.43 16.18
N LYS A 3 6.80 -20.09 17.20
CA LYS A 3 6.42 -19.10 18.20
C LYS A 3 7.36 -17.91 18.14
N ARG A 4 6.78 -16.71 17.99
CA ARG A 4 7.53 -15.46 17.99
C ARG A 4 7.05 -14.55 19.12
N HIS A 5 7.96 -13.74 19.62
CA HIS A 5 7.69 -12.71 20.61
C HIS A 5 8.08 -11.36 20.05
N ALA A 6 7.29 -10.34 20.35
CA ALA A 6 7.57 -8.97 19.99
C ALA A 6 7.05 -8.00 21.06
N ASP A 7 7.73 -6.88 21.25
CA ASP A 7 7.21 -5.78 22.07
C ASP A 7 6.03 -5.12 21.35
N VAL A 8 6.13 -5.01 20.02
CA VAL A 8 5.09 -4.41 19.18
C VAL A 8 4.84 -5.27 17.93
N ALA A 9 3.61 -5.68 17.72
CA ALA A 9 3.15 -6.26 16.47
C ALA A 9 2.26 -5.27 15.70
N VAL A 10 2.60 -4.98 14.45
CA VAL A 10 1.83 -4.11 13.55
C VAL A 10 1.16 -4.97 12.49
N ILE A 11 -0.16 -4.96 12.45
CA ILE A 11 -0.97 -5.74 11.52
C ILE A 11 -1.34 -4.86 10.32
N GLY A 12 -0.76 -5.16 9.17
CA GLY A 12 -0.91 -4.43 7.91
C GLY A 12 0.30 -3.56 7.60
N ALA A 13 0.88 -3.74 6.41
CA ALA A 13 2.02 -2.97 5.89
C ALA A 13 1.58 -1.86 4.90
N GLY A 14 0.38 -1.32 5.09
CA GLY A 14 -0.10 -0.14 4.39
C GLY A 14 0.51 1.15 4.96
N THR A 15 0.02 2.31 4.51
CA THR A 15 0.55 3.62 4.90
C THR A 15 0.58 3.80 6.42
N ALA A 16 -0.51 3.44 7.12
CA ALA A 16 -0.59 3.54 8.57
C ALA A 16 0.38 2.57 9.27
N GLY A 17 0.45 1.32 8.80
CA GLY A 17 1.32 0.30 9.38
C GLY A 17 2.81 0.62 9.21
N MET A 18 3.22 1.14 8.06
CA MET A 18 4.60 1.59 7.85
C MET A 18 5.00 2.71 8.81
N VAL A 19 4.11 3.67 9.04
CA VAL A 19 4.35 4.75 10.01
C VAL A 19 4.42 4.20 11.42
N ALA A 20 3.49 3.31 11.80
CA ALA A 20 3.48 2.66 13.11
C ALA A 20 4.77 1.86 13.35
N TYR A 21 5.19 1.06 12.38
CA TYR A 21 6.46 0.31 12.43
C TYR A 21 7.65 1.24 12.66
N LYS A 22 7.77 2.29 11.82
CA LYS A 22 8.86 3.27 11.94
C LYS A 22 8.89 3.97 13.30
N GLN A 23 7.72 4.23 13.89
CA GLN A 23 7.67 4.83 15.24
C GLN A 23 8.04 3.80 16.32
N ALA A 24 7.54 2.57 16.22
CA ALA A 24 7.85 1.51 17.18
C ALA A 24 9.36 1.21 17.25
N THR A 25 10.04 1.13 16.11
CA THR A 25 11.49 0.87 16.04
C THR A 25 12.37 1.99 16.63
N ARG A 26 11.81 3.14 16.99
CA ARG A 26 12.52 4.17 17.76
C ARG A 26 12.60 3.87 19.27
N HIS A 27 11.80 2.93 19.73
CA HIS A 27 11.65 2.63 21.15
C HIS A 27 12.07 1.20 21.50
N THR A 28 12.08 0.29 20.53
CA THR A 28 12.46 -1.11 20.71
C THR A 28 12.93 -1.71 19.39
N ASP A 29 13.83 -2.68 19.46
CA ASP A 29 14.26 -3.47 18.31
C ASP A 29 13.36 -4.72 18.08
N SER A 30 12.41 -4.97 19.01
CA SER A 30 11.51 -6.12 18.96
C SER A 30 10.16 -5.75 18.35
N VAL A 31 10.14 -5.52 17.03
CA VAL A 31 8.95 -5.12 16.28
C VAL A 31 8.67 -6.09 15.14
N LEU A 32 7.44 -6.56 15.03
CA LEU A 32 6.96 -7.34 13.89
C LEU A 32 5.99 -6.53 13.05
N LEU A 33 6.22 -6.47 11.74
CA LEU A 33 5.32 -5.97 10.72
C LEU A 33 4.72 -7.15 9.96
N ILE A 34 3.40 -7.30 10.05
CA ILE A 34 2.68 -8.46 9.51
C ILE A 34 1.81 -8.00 8.33
N GLU A 35 1.96 -8.63 7.17
CA GLU A 35 1.16 -8.33 5.98
C GLU A 35 0.44 -9.59 5.49
N GLY A 36 -0.86 -9.45 5.25
CA GLY A 36 -1.70 -10.59 4.85
C GLY A 36 -1.64 -10.94 3.36
N GLU A 37 -1.32 -9.98 2.50
CA GLU A 37 -1.38 -10.18 1.04
C GLU A 37 -0.05 -9.81 0.37
N GLN A 38 0.18 -8.52 0.13
CA GLN A 38 1.36 -8.05 -0.59
C GLN A 38 1.73 -6.63 -0.19
N TYR A 39 3.01 -6.33 -0.21
CA TYR A 39 3.50 -4.97 0.00
C TYR A 39 3.10 -4.02 -1.15
N GLY A 40 3.19 -2.73 -0.89
CA GLY A 40 3.02 -1.70 -1.91
C GLY A 40 1.91 -0.69 -1.63
N THR A 41 1.18 -0.83 -0.54
CA THR A 41 0.04 -0.01 -0.07
C THR A 41 -1.17 0.03 -1.00
N THR A 42 -2.35 0.18 -0.46
CA THR A 42 -3.58 0.43 -1.23
C THR A 42 -3.47 1.72 -2.04
N CYS A 43 -2.91 2.78 -1.44
CA CYS A 43 -2.78 4.08 -2.08
C CYS A 43 -1.94 4.00 -3.37
N ALA A 44 -0.75 3.40 -3.32
CA ALA A 44 0.12 3.33 -4.48
C ALA A 44 -0.38 2.33 -5.53
N ARG A 45 -0.88 1.17 -5.11
CA ARG A 45 -1.25 0.08 -6.01
C ARG A 45 -2.60 0.27 -6.70
N VAL A 46 -3.64 0.59 -5.93
CA VAL A 46 -5.03 0.51 -6.40
C VAL A 46 -5.90 1.72 -6.03
N GLY A 47 -5.33 2.73 -5.39
CA GLY A 47 -6.07 3.89 -4.89
C GLY A 47 -5.59 5.22 -5.46
N CYS A 48 -4.92 6.00 -4.62
CA CYS A 48 -4.57 7.40 -4.88
C CYS A 48 -3.75 7.60 -6.15
N MET A 49 -2.72 6.79 -6.38
CA MET A 49 -1.82 6.97 -7.51
C MET A 49 -2.47 6.63 -8.85
N PRO A 50 -3.03 5.43 -9.06
CA PRO A 50 -3.68 5.13 -10.33
C PRO A 50 -4.88 6.04 -10.63
N SER A 51 -5.66 6.44 -9.62
CA SER A 51 -6.79 7.35 -9.83
C SER A 51 -6.34 8.73 -10.28
N LYS A 52 -5.29 9.30 -9.68
CA LYS A 52 -4.74 10.61 -10.10
C LYS A 52 -4.12 10.57 -11.50
N LEU A 53 -3.47 9.47 -11.86
CA LEU A 53 -2.94 9.28 -13.21
C LEU A 53 -4.06 9.22 -14.26
N LEU A 54 -5.18 8.58 -13.93
CA LEU A 54 -6.35 8.53 -14.82
C LEU A 54 -7.04 9.90 -14.91
N ILE A 55 -7.22 10.59 -13.78
CA ILE A 55 -7.78 11.95 -13.74
C ILE A 55 -6.95 12.91 -14.59
N ALA A 56 -5.61 12.84 -14.54
CA ALA A 56 -4.75 13.68 -15.35
C ALA A 56 -5.01 13.51 -16.86
N ALA A 57 -5.26 12.29 -17.33
CA ALA A 57 -5.65 12.04 -18.72
C ALA A 57 -7.03 12.62 -19.04
N ALA A 58 -7.98 12.52 -18.10
CA ALA A 58 -9.31 13.11 -18.25
C ALA A 58 -9.27 14.64 -18.29
N GLU A 59 -8.41 15.27 -17.48
CA GLU A 59 -8.20 16.72 -17.46
C GLU A 59 -7.66 17.22 -18.81
N VAL A 60 -6.70 16.53 -19.40
CA VAL A 60 -6.18 16.86 -20.75
C VAL A 60 -7.32 16.83 -21.77
N ALA A 61 -8.12 15.76 -21.78
CA ALA A 61 -9.25 15.64 -22.71
C ALA A 61 -10.29 16.73 -22.49
N HIS A 62 -10.56 17.08 -21.23
CA HIS A 62 -11.47 18.17 -20.87
C HIS A 62 -10.96 19.52 -21.34
N GLN A 63 -9.69 19.85 -21.11
CA GLN A 63 -9.06 21.10 -21.56
C GLN A 63 -9.10 21.26 -23.07
N VAL A 64 -8.81 20.21 -23.81
CA VAL A 64 -8.92 20.22 -25.27
C VAL A 64 -10.37 20.49 -25.69
N GLY A 65 -11.37 19.91 -25.02
CA GLY A 65 -12.79 20.20 -25.28
C GLY A 65 -13.18 21.65 -25.02
N GLN A 66 -12.50 22.35 -24.11
CA GLN A 66 -12.71 23.75 -23.78
C GLN A 66 -11.88 24.74 -24.64
N ALA A 67 -10.97 24.23 -25.45
CA ALA A 67 -9.97 25.04 -26.17
C ALA A 67 -10.58 26.14 -27.04
N LYS A 68 -11.75 25.91 -27.65
CA LYS A 68 -12.47 26.88 -28.46
C LYS A 68 -12.82 28.19 -27.72
N THR A 69 -13.07 28.10 -26.40
CA THR A 69 -13.35 29.30 -25.58
C THR A 69 -12.16 30.24 -25.54
N PHE A 70 -10.96 29.70 -25.78
CA PHE A 70 -9.72 30.48 -25.82
C PHE A 70 -9.24 30.81 -27.25
N GLY A 71 -10.08 30.55 -28.26
CA GLY A 71 -9.73 30.77 -29.66
C GLY A 71 -8.81 29.72 -30.25
N VAL A 72 -8.66 28.57 -29.59
CA VAL A 72 -7.84 27.46 -30.09
C VAL A 72 -8.76 26.36 -30.68
N GLU A 73 -8.50 25.98 -31.91
CA GLU A 73 -9.28 24.94 -32.61
C GLU A 73 -8.49 23.63 -32.67
N PRO A 74 -8.77 22.67 -31.78
CA PRO A 74 -7.98 21.44 -31.68
C PRO A 74 -8.26 20.41 -32.78
N GLY A 75 -9.27 20.63 -33.62
CA GLY A 75 -9.73 19.60 -34.58
C GLY A 75 -10.45 18.43 -33.92
N GLU A 76 -10.47 17.27 -34.59
CA GLU A 76 -11.08 16.06 -34.06
C GLU A 76 -10.22 15.46 -32.92
N VAL A 77 -10.84 15.27 -31.75
CA VAL A 77 -10.17 14.67 -30.60
C VAL A 77 -10.56 13.22 -30.49
N ARG A 78 -9.57 12.33 -30.44
CA ARG A 78 -9.77 10.90 -30.24
C ARG A 78 -9.06 10.46 -28.96
N ILE A 79 -9.77 9.70 -28.12
CA ILE A 79 -9.24 9.16 -26.88
C ILE A 79 -8.89 7.68 -27.11
N ASN A 80 -7.60 7.34 -27.00
CA ASN A 80 -7.13 5.96 -27.00
C ASN A 80 -7.15 5.41 -25.57
N GLY A 81 -8.25 4.80 -25.17
CA GLY A 81 -8.43 4.23 -23.82
C GLY A 81 -7.37 3.20 -23.43
N PRO A 82 -7.03 2.23 -24.31
CA PRO A 82 -5.91 1.31 -24.05
C PRO A 82 -4.59 2.00 -23.72
N ALA A 83 -4.21 3.02 -24.49
CA ALA A 83 -2.97 3.79 -24.23
C ALA A 83 -3.03 4.56 -22.92
N VAL A 84 -4.19 5.14 -22.56
CA VAL A 84 -4.40 5.79 -21.26
C VAL A 84 -4.16 4.80 -20.13
N MET A 85 -4.76 3.61 -20.20
CA MET A 85 -4.63 2.59 -19.17
C MET A 85 -3.23 1.98 -19.09
N GLU A 86 -2.55 1.82 -20.21
CA GLU A 86 -1.15 1.39 -20.23
C GLU A 86 -0.25 2.39 -19.51
N ARG A 87 -0.40 3.68 -19.79
CA ARG A 87 0.30 4.75 -19.07
C ARG A 87 0.00 4.72 -17.56
N VAL A 88 -1.26 4.58 -17.19
CA VAL A 88 -1.66 4.50 -15.77
C VAL A 88 -0.95 3.35 -15.06
N ARG A 89 -0.92 2.16 -15.66
CA ARG A 89 -0.24 0.98 -15.07
C ARG A 89 1.27 1.20 -14.97
N THR A 90 1.91 1.68 -16.04
CA THR A 90 3.35 1.92 -16.09
C THR A 90 3.80 2.94 -15.02
N GLU A 91 3.10 4.06 -14.93
CA GLU A 91 3.45 5.10 -13.95
C GLU A 91 3.13 4.67 -12.52
N ARG A 92 2.00 3.97 -12.29
CA ARG A 92 1.68 3.37 -11.00
C ARG A 92 2.80 2.44 -10.53
N ASP A 93 3.28 1.57 -11.38
CA ASP A 93 4.30 0.58 -11.03
C ASP A 93 5.62 1.24 -10.61
N LYS A 94 5.96 2.41 -11.19
CA LYS A 94 7.09 3.22 -10.75
C LYS A 94 6.93 3.76 -9.31
N PHE A 95 5.71 4.01 -8.86
CA PHE A 95 5.44 4.41 -7.46
C PHE A 95 5.42 3.21 -6.51
N VAL A 96 4.95 2.05 -6.98
CA VAL A 96 4.85 0.84 -6.17
C VAL A 96 6.21 0.24 -5.87
N ALA A 97 7.09 0.16 -6.87
CA ALA A 97 8.38 -0.52 -6.75
C ALA A 97 9.26 -0.01 -5.60
N PRO A 98 9.45 1.31 -5.36
CA PRO A 98 10.20 1.80 -4.21
C PRO A 98 9.58 1.43 -2.86
N VAL A 99 8.24 1.40 -2.78
CA VAL A 99 7.54 1.03 -1.53
C VAL A 99 7.78 -0.45 -1.22
N VAL A 100 7.62 -1.32 -2.20
CA VAL A 100 7.90 -2.76 -2.06
C VAL A 100 9.35 -2.98 -1.65
N LYS A 101 10.30 -2.36 -2.36
CA LYS A 101 11.72 -2.44 -2.04
C LYS A 101 12.04 -1.97 -0.62
N SER A 102 11.39 -0.90 -0.17
CA SER A 102 11.55 -0.41 1.21
C SER A 102 11.08 -1.44 2.24
N MET A 103 9.96 -2.13 1.98
CA MET A 103 9.48 -3.18 2.88
C MET A 103 10.37 -4.41 2.85
N GLU A 104 10.83 -4.81 1.68
CA GLU A 104 11.72 -5.97 1.52
C GLU A 104 13.12 -5.73 2.11
N SER A 105 13.54 -4.48 2.25
CA SER A 105 14.82 -4.12 2.88
C SER A 105 14.80 -4.10 4.41
N LEU A 106 13.62 -4.23 5.03
CA LEU A 106 13.53 -4.37 6.49
C LEU A 106 14.18 -5.70 6.93
N PRO A 107 14.70 -5.79 8.17
CA PRO A 107 15.21 -7.03 8.71
C PRO A 107 14.19 -8.18 8.55
N GLU A 108 14.67 -9.35 8.17
CA GLU A 108 13.78 -10.49 7.92
C GLU A 108 13.02 -10.91 9.18
N GLU A 109 13.67 -10.81 10.34
CA GLU A 109 13.08 -11.07 11.66
C GLU A 109 11.95 -10.10 12.00
N HIS A 110 11.90 -8.91 11.38
CA HIS A 110 10.83 -7.92 11.59
C HIS A 110 9.64 -8.13 10.64
N ARG A 111 9.74 -9.02 9.66
CA ARG A 111 8.70 -9.21 8.65
C ARG A 111 8.02 -10.57 8.79
N LEU A 112 6.71 -10.58 8.67
CA LEU A 112 5.93 -11.80 8.66
C LEU A 112 4.79 -11.68 7.65
N MET A 113 4.68 -12.67 6.77
CA MET A 113 3.61 -12.73 5.79
C MET A 113 2.54 -13.70 6.24
N GLY A 114 1.28 -13.28 6.20
CA GLY A 114 0.12 -14.11 6.49
C GLY A 114 -1.04 -13.33 7.07
N HIS A 115 -2.24 -13.84 6.87
CA HIS A 115 -3.44 -13.29 7.49
C HIS A 115 -3.44 -13.53 9.00
N VAL A 116 -3.84 -12.49 9.73
CA VAL A 116 -3.84 -12.51 11.20
C VAL A 116 -5.23 -12.79 11.74
N ARG A 117 -5.29 -13.64 12.77
CA ARG A 117 -6.45 -13.77 13.66
C ARG A 117 -6.00 -13.66 15.11
N PHE A 118 -6.80 -13.03 15.96
CA PHE A 118 -6.55 -12.97 17.39
C PHE A 118 -6.87 -14.31 18.04
N ILE A 119 -5.97 -14.79 18.90
CA ILE A 119 -6.22 -15.89 19.84
C ILE A 119 -6.76 -15.28 21.15
N ASP A 120 -6.09 -14.23 21.63
CA ASP A 120 -6.51 -13.41 22.76
C ASP A 120 -5.95 -11.98 22.62
N SER A 121 -5.96 -11.17 23.68
CA SER A 121 -5.53 -9.77 23.68
C SER A 121 -4.05 -9.55 23.34
N HIS A 122 -3.21 -10.57 23.50
CA HIS A 122 -1.75 -10.49 23.28
C HIS A 122 -1.22 -11.56 22.33
N ARG A 123 -2.06 -12.52 21.91
CA ARG A 123 -1.63 -13.59 21.02
C ARG A 123 -2.38 -13.54 19.69
N LEU A 124 -1.60 -13.66 18.64
CA LEU A 124 -2.05 -13.67 17.27
C LEU A 124 -1.65 -15.00 16.61
N MET A 125 -2.50 -15.53 15.75
CA MET A 125 -2.12 -16.57 14.80
C MET A 125 -1.93 -15.91 13.43
N VAL A 126 -0.78 -16.12 12.81
CA VAL A 126 -0.45 -15.62 11.48
C VAL A 126 -0.40 -16.81 10.53
N GLY A 127 -1.32 -16.83 9.56
CA GLY A 127 -1.61 -18.05 8.81
C GLY A 127 -2.00 -19.18 9.76
N ASP A 128 -1.55 -20.41 9.45
CA ASP A 128 -1.79 -21.58 10.29
C ASP A 128 -0.51 -22.10 10.98
N GLN A 129 0.60 -21.35 10.85
CA GLN A 129 1.92 -21.86 11.22
C GLN A 129 2.64 -21.06 12.30
N THR A 130 2.32 -19.78 12.48
CA THR A 130 3.06 -18.91 13.39
C THR A 130 2.16 -18.28 14.44
N GLU A 131 2.44 -18.57 15.71
CA GLU A 131 1.85 -17.87 16.86
C GLU A 131 2.76 -16.73 17.27
N VAL A 132 2.21 -15.51 17.35
CA VAL A 132 2.91 -14.30 17.78
C VAL A 132 2.35 -13.85 19.12
N HIS A 133 3.20 -13.72 20.14
CA HIS A 133 2.89 -13.03 21.39
C HIS A 133 3.46 -11.61 21.34
N ALA A 134 2.61 -10.61 21.53
CA ALA A 134 3.00 -9.19 21.50
C ALA A 134 2.50 -8.43 22.72
N GLU A 135 3.36 -7.60 23.30
CA GLU A 135 2.98 -6.72 24.41
C GLU A 135 2.00 -5.63 23.97
N ARG A 136 2.19 -5.13 22.75
CA ARG A 136 1.33 -4.13 22.12
C ARG A 136 1.01 -4.54 20.68
N ILE A 137 -0.23 -4.28 20.28
CA ILE A 137 -0.69 -4.61 18.93
C ILE A 137 -1.27 -3.35 18.29
N VAL A 138 -0.80 -3.04 17.09
CA VAL A 138 -1.32 -1.96 16.25
C VAL A 138 -2.11 -2.56 15.10
N ILE A 139 -3.39 -2.26 15.01
CA ILE A 139 -4.27 -2.70 13.93
C ILE A 139 -4.26 -1.62 12.83
N ALA A 140 -3.66 -1.92 11.70
CA ALA A 140 -3.50 -1.02 10.55
C ALA A 140 -3.92 -1.70 9.24
N THR A 141 -4.99 -2.48 9.29
CA THR A 141 -5.47 -3.34 8.19
C THR A 141 -6.16 -2.58 7.05
N GLY A 142 -6.35 -1.27 7.21
CA GLY A 142 -7.04 -0.44 6.22
C GLY A 142 -8.55 -0.65 6.21
N SER A 143 -9.16 -0.33 5.06
CA SER A 143 -10.59 -0.45 4.84
C SER A 143 -10.87 -1.03 3.45
N ARG A 144 -12.04 -1.61 3.29
CA ARG A 144 -12.60 -2.06 2.01
C ARG A 144 -13.95 -1.36 1.81
N PRO A 145 -14.31 -1.02 0.54
CA PRO A 145 -15.63 -0.47 0.23
C PRO A 145 -16.72 -1.50 0.44
#